data_8fca1c55753eda7e6f5093e639e160c1
#
_entry.id   8fca1c55753eda7e6f5093e639e160c1
#
_cell.length_a   1.000
_cell.length_b   1.000
_cell.length_c   1.000
_cell.angle_alpha   90.00
_cell.angle_beta   90.00
_cell.angle_gamma   90.00
#
_symmetry.space_group_name_H-M   'P 1'
#
loop_
_entity.id
_entity.type
_entity.pdbx_description
1 polymer ?
#
loop_
_entity_poly.entity_id
_entity_poly.type
_entity_poly.pdbx_seq_one_letter_code
_entity_poly.pdbx_strand_id
1 'polypeptide(L)'
;MTTREQPAADHWRDRVESHHDQSEAVQDASALDDDFWRPFASHFRLDPRRTDDPVLERLVRYIGPDQTVLDVGGGAGRFALPVALRCRRVTLVEPSEGMLDEARAGAGEAGIDNLTVVTGTWEEARVEPADVVLCSHVLYGVAEVVPFIRKLEAHARERVVVLKFINPPQSRLSPFWKAVHGEERIEMPAMPELLSVLWEMGIYPDVEMLEPREAHGYSSREEALDQLRRRLYVVPGTPEDGSLQTSIAELMVETPDGLEIKGALPGRQGVVSWWTR
;
A
#
# COMPACT_ATOMS: atom_id res chain seq x y z
N MET A 1 -15.21 37.25 -5.47
CA MET A 1 -14.26 36.67 -4.51
C MET A 1 -13.91 35.28 -5.05
N THR A 2 -12.77 35.14 -5.67
CA THR A 2 -12.25 33.83 -6.09
C THR A 2 -11.85 33.09 -4.80
N THR A 3 -12.61 32.08 -4.43
CA THR A 3 -12.16 31.11 -3.43
C THR A 3 -10.84 30.54 -3.92
N ARG A 4 -9.77 30.84 -3.22
CA ARG A 4 -8.45 30.27 -3.49
C ARG A 4 -8.59 28.77 -3.24
N GLU A 5 -8.49 27.97 -4.29
CA GLU A 5 -8.48 26.52 -4.12
C GLU A 5 -7.37 26.13 -3.14
N GLN A 6 -7.69 25.21 -2.25
CA GLN A 6 -6.71 24.69 -1.29
C GLN A 6 -5.60 23.96 -2.06
N PRO A 7 -4.32 24.15 -1.69
CA PRO A 7 -3.22 23.41 -2.28
C PRO A 7 -3.45 21.90 -2.20
N ALA A 8 -3.06 21.16 -3.24
CA ALA A 8 -3.27 19.72 -3.29
C ALA A 8 -2.59 18.96 -2.13
N ALA A 9 -1.44 19.45 -1.70
CA ALA A 9 -0.72 18.88 -0.56
C ALA A 9 -1.48 19.07 0.78
N ASP A 10 -2.13 20.21 0.98
CA ASP A 10 -2.92 20.46 2.19
C ASP A 10 -4.19 19.62 2.18
N HIS A 11 -4.88 19.51 1.02
CA HIS A 11 -6.04 18.63 0.88
C HIS A 11 -5.67 17.16 1.09
N TRP A 12 -4.49 16.75 0.62
CA TRP A 12 -3.94 15.42 0.87
C TRP A 12 -3.76 15.15 2.37
N ARG A 13 -3.09 16.08 3.06
CA ARG A 13 -2.83 15.98 4.51
C ARG A 13 -4.13 15.88 5.29
N ASP A 14 -5.07 16.79 5.05
CA ASP A 14 -6.35 16.83 5.76
C ASP A 14 -7.11 15.50 5.63
N ARG A 15 -7.09 14.87 4.45
CA ARG A 15 -7.73 13.56 4.23
C ARG A 15 -7.04 12.43 4.98
N VAL A 16 -5.71 12.42 5.00
CA VAL A 16 -4.94 11.40 5.75
C VAL A 16 -5.18 11.54 7.24
N GLU A 17 -5.06 12.77 7.78
CA GLU A 17 -5.28 13.04 9.19
C GLU A 17 -6.72 12.69 9.61
N SER A 18 -7.71 13.17 8.87
CA SER A 18 -9.12 12.86 9.17
C SER A 18 -9.44 11.37 9.10
N HIS A 19 -8.80 10.61 8.19
CA HIS A 19 -8.93 9.15 8.15
C HIS A 19 -8.32 8.49 9.39
N HIS A 20 -7.15 8.97 9.83
CA HIS A 20 -6.50 8.47 11.04
C HIS A 20 -7.32 8.81 12.30
N ASP A 21 -7.81 10.05 12.43
CA ASP A 21 -8.66 10.48 13.54
C ASP A 21 -9.89 9.56 13.70
N GLN A 22 -10.56 9.21 12.59
CA GLN A 22 -11.67 8.24 12.63
C GLN A 22 -11.22 6.87 13.13
N SER A 23 -10.03 6.40 12.75
CA SER A 23 -9.50 5.11 13.19
C SER A 23 -9.16 5.15 14.68
N GLU A 24 -8.47 6.20 15.13
CA GLU A 24 -8.08 6.39 16.53
C GLU A 24 -9.29 6.52 17.45
N ALA A 25 -10.38 7.17 16.99
CA ALA A 25 -11.59 7.33 17.76
C ALA A 25 -12.29 6.00 18.12
N VAL A 26 -12.10 4.95 17.33
CA VAL A 26 -12.75 3.63 17.52
C VAL A 26 -11.77 2.52 17.92
N GLN A 27 -10.47 2.82 17.91
CA GLN A 27 -9.43 1.85 18.19
C GLN A 27 -9.23 1.71 19.70
N ASP A 28 -9.26 0.48 20.22
CA ASP A 28 -8.88 0.22 21.61
C ASP A 28 -7.35 0.26 21.73
N ALA A 29 -6.84 1.26 22.43
CA ALA A 29 -5.41 1.46 22.64
C ALA A 29 -4.71 0.25 23.31
N SER A 30 -5.46 -0.60 24.01
CA SER A 30 -4.92 -1.82 24.65
C SER A 30 -4.74 -2.99 23.68
N ALA A 31 -5.33 -2.92 22.50
CA ALA A 31 -5.30 -3.98 21.48
C ALA A 31 -4.29 -3.71 20.35
N LEU A 32 -3.52 -2.61 20.44
CA LEU A 32 -2.51 -2.25 19.44
C LEU A 32 -1.29 -3.15 19.58
N ASP A 33 -1.01 -3.91 18.54
CA ASP A 33 0.33 -4.48 18.34
C ASP A 33 1.26 -3.33 17.89
N ASP A 34 2.46 -3.24 18.44
CA ASP A 34 3.48 -2.26 18.05
C ASP A 34 3.84 -2.36 16.54
N ASP A 35 3.57 -3.52 15.95
CA ASP A 35 3.75 -3.80 14.52
C ASP A 35 2.42 -4.21 13.87
N PHE A 36 1.67 -3.21 13.40
CA PHE A 36 0.37 -3.41 12.74
C PHE A 36 0.40 -4.44 11.61
N TRP A 37 1.51 -4.53 10.87
CA TRP A 37 1.62 -5.41 9.70
C TRP A 37 2.01 -6.84 10.03
N ARG A 38 2.59 -7.10 11.20
CA ARG A 38 3.08 -8.42 11.61
C ARG A 38 2.05 -9.55 11.44
N PRO A 39 0.77 -9.40 11.86
CA PRO A 39 -0.23 -10.45 11.70
C PRO A 39 -0.59 -10.76 10.24
N PHE A 40 -0.27 -9.85 9.33
CA PHE A 40 -0.59 -9.97 7.90
C PHE A 40 0.63 -10.30 7.04
N ALA A 41 1.83 -10.28 7.60
CA ALA A 41 3.08 -10.31 6.83
C ALA A 41 3.19 -11.52 5.89
N SER A 42 2.79 -12.71 6.35
CA SER A 42 2.81 -13.93 5.54
C SER A 42 1.93 -13.87 4.28
N HIS A 43 0.84 -13.10 4.30
CA HIS A 43 -0.04 -12.94 3.13
C HIS A 43 0.62 -12.10 2.01
N PHE A 44 1.65 -11.33 2.33
CA PHE A 44 2.40 -10.54 1.35
C PHE A 44 3.62 -11.26 0.78
N ARG A 45 3.92 -12.46 1.30
CA ARG A 45 4.99 -13.28 0.78
C ARG A 45 4.56 -13.98 -0.50
N LEU A 46 5.31 -13.78 -1.57
CA LEU A 46 5.09 -14.42 -2.86
C LEU A 46 6.40 -15.03 -3.37
N ASP A 47 6.30 -16.05 -4.23
CA ASP A 47 7.48 -16.61 -4.90
C ASP A 47 8.21 -15.52 -5.70
N PRO A 48 9.50 -15.24 -5.41
CA PRO A 48 10.28 -14.28 -6.16
C PRO A 48 10.47 -14.65 -7.64
N ARG A 49 10.31 -15.92 -8.00
CA ARG A 49 10.45 -16.44 -9.36
C ARG A 49 9.14 -16.55 -10.12
N ARG A 50 8.03 -16.08 -9.53
CA ARG A 50 6.72 -16.11 -10.20
C ARG A 50 6.77 -15.38 -11.55
N THR A 51 6.02 -15.88 -12.52
CA THR A 51 5.95 -15.34 -13.89
C THR A 51 4.55 -14.89 -14.29
N ASP A 52 3.55 -15.11 -13.44
CA ASP A 52 2.14 -14.82 -13.67
C ASP A 52 1.65 -13.54 -12.99
N ASP A 53 2.55 -12.58 -12.71
CA ASP A 53 2.23 -11.29 -12.11
C ASP A 53 2.43 -10.14 -13.13
N PRO A 54 1.34 -9.68 -13.80
CA PRO A 54 1.43 -8.59 -14.78
C PRO A 54 1.95 -7.28 -14.20
N VAL A 55 1.75 -7.04 -12.89
CA VAL A 55 2.27 -5.85 -12.22
C VAL A 55 3.80 -5.92 -12.12
N LEU A 56 4.31 -7.08 -11.71
CA LEU A 56 5.76 -7.32 -11.67
C LEU A 56 6.38 -7.21 -13.06
N GLU A 57 5.78 -7.83 -14.07
CA GLU A 57 6.24 -7.74 -15.47
C GLU A 57 6.35 -6.29 -15.94
N ARG A 58 5.43 -5.44 -15.49
CA ARG A 58 5.47 -4.02 -15.84
C ARG A 58 6.55 -3.29 -15.07
N LEU A 59 6.66 -3.51 -13.76
CA LEU A 59 7.66 -2.83 -12.93
C LEU A 59 9.09 -3.14 -13.35
N VAL A 60 9.39 -4.37 -13.72
CA VAL A 60 10.76 -4.75 -14.13
C VAL A 60 11.22 -4.08 -15.44
N ARG A 61 10.31 -3.52 -16.25
CA ARG A 61 10.68 -2.76 -17.46
C ARG A 61 11.30 -1.40 -17.15
N TYR A 62 11.12 -0.92 -15.92
CA TYR A 62 11.71 0.34 -15.44
C TYR A 62 13.12 0.15 -14.88
N ILE A 63 13.61 -1.10 -14.82
CA ILE A 63 14.83 -1.48 -14.09
C ILE A 63 15.74 -2.27 -15.02
N GLY A 64 16.96 -1.77 -15.21
CA GLY A 64 18.01 -2.45 -15.98
C GLY A 64 18.83 -3.43 -15.13
N PRO A 65 19.52 -4.40 -15.77
CA PRO A 65 20.28 -5.43 -15.05
C PRO A 65 21.47 -4.88 -14.27
N ASP A 66 22.07 -3.78 -14.69
CA ASP A 66 23.23 -3.16 -14.06
C ASP A 66 22.88 -2.07 -13.04
N GLN A 67 21.58 -1.81 -12.87
CA GLN A 67 21.08 -0.75 -11.98
C GLN A 67 20.96 -1.22 -10.53
N THR A 68 21.04 -0.25 -9.62
CA THR A 68 20.67 -0.40 -8.21
C THR A 68 19.24 0.09 -8.00
N VAL A 69 18.51 -0.57 -7.09
CA VAL A 69 17.13 -0.23 -6.75
C VAL A 69 17.02 0.03 -5.25
N LEU A 70 16.29 1.07 -4.90
CA LEU A 70 15.86 1.35 -3.54
C LEU A 70 14.33 1.17 -3.48
N ASP A 71 13.88 0.15 -2.75
CA ASP A 71 12.46 -0.14 -2.55
C ASP A 71 12.02 0.43 -1.20
N VAL A 72 11.24 1.51 -1.24
CA VAL A 72 10.76 2.25 -0.07
C VAL A 72 9.40 1.70 0.36
N GLY A 73 9.31 1.18 1.59
CA GLY A 73 8.14 0.49 2.10
C GLY A 73 7.94 -0.85 1.39
N GLY A 74 9.04 -1.59 1.16
CA GLY A 74 9.02 -2.81 0.35
C GLY A 74 8.35 -4.01 1.02
N GLY A 75 7.92 -3.88 2.28
CA GLY A 75 7.17 -4.90 3.01
C GLY A 75 7.89 -6.24 3.06
N ALA A 76 7.15 -7.32 2.80
CA ALA A 76 7.68 -8.69 2.72
C ALA A 76 8.52 -8.97 1.45
N GLY A 77 8.94 -7.93 0.73
CA GLY A 77 9.76 -8.06 -0.47
C GLY A 77 9.01 -8.48 -1.73
N ARG A 78 7.70 -8.25 -1.78
CA ARG A 78 6.85 -8.64 -2.92
C ARG A 78 7.43 -8.25 -4.27
N PHE A 79 8.01 -7.04 -4.38
CA PHE A 79 8.67 -6.55 -5.59
C PHE A 79 10.19 -6.52 -5.44
N ALA A 80 10.72 -6.21 -4.26
CA ALA A 80 12.16 -6.19 -4.00
C ALA A 80 12.84 -7.52 -4.36
N LEU A 81 12.28 -8.66 -3.95
CA LEU A 81 12.91 -9.97 -4.18
C LEU A 81 12.97 -10.35 -5.66
N PRO A 82 11.87 -10.30 -6.45
CA PRO A 82 11.96 -10.59 -7.89
C PRO A 82 12.77 -9.56 -8.67
N VAL A 83 12.86 -8.31 -8.20
CA VAL A 83 13.74 -7.29 -8.77
C VAL A 83 15.20 -7.62 -8.48
N ALA A 84 15.54 -8.08 -7.27
CA ALA A 84 16.89 -8.47 -6.91
C ALA A 84 17.45 -9.61 -7.81
N LEU A 85 16.58 -10.49 -8.30
CA LEU A 85 16.96 -11.53 -9.28
C LEU A 85 17.32 -10.96 -10.68
N ARG A 86 17.07 -9.67 -10.93
CA ARG A 86 17.17 -9.06 -12.27
C ARG A 86 18.03 -7.81 -12.33
N CYS A 87 18.48 -7.27 -11.19
CA CYS A 87 19.28 -6.06 -11.12
C CYS A 87 20.57 -6.28 -10.32
N ARG A 88 21.43 -5.29 -10.29
CA ARG A 88 22.71 -5.37 -9.59
C ARG A 88 22.59 -5.49 -8.08
N ARG A 89 21.70 -4.72 -7.46
CA ARG A 89 21.45 -4.71 -6.00
C ARG A 89 20.13 -4.03 -5.67
N VAL A 90 19.50 -4.52 -4.62
CA VAL A 90 18.33 -3.89 -4.01
C VAL A 90 18.64 -3.48 -2.57
N THR A 91 18.22 -2.27 -2.19
CA THR A 91 18.09 -1.85 -0.79
C THR A 91 16.60 -1.74 -0.48
N LEU A 92 16.11 -2.46 0.53
CA LEU A 92 14.73 -2.46 0.96
C LEU A 92 14.63 -1.72 2.30
N VAL A 93 13.79 -0.68 2.36
CA VAL A 93 13.49 0.09 3.58
C VAL A 93 12.05 -0.24 4.02
N GLU A 94 11.88 -0.68 5.28
CA GLU A 94 10.57 -1.08 5.81
C GLU A 94 10.57 -0.94 7.33
N PRO A 95 9.55 -0.31 7.95
CA PRO A 95 9.48 -0.19 9.40
C PRO A 95 9.03 -1.47 10.13
N SER A 96 8.21 -2.33 9.50
CA SER A 96 7.68 -3.55 10.12
C SER A 96 8.72 -4.67 10.15
N GLU A 97 9.16 -5.06 11.33
CA GLU A 97 10.04 -6.23 11.49
C GLU A 97 9.35 -7.52 11.06
N GLY A 98 8.03 -7.66 11.28
CA GLY A 98 7.29 -8.82 10.80
C GLY A 98 7.32 -8.96 9.28
N MET A 99 7.21 -7.86 8.55
CA MET A 99 7.38 -7.84 7.09
C MET A 99 8.82 -8.17 6.68
N LEU A 100 9.80 -7.60 7.37
CA LEU A 100 11.22 -7.84 7.06
C LEU A 100 11.65 -9.28 7.33
N ASP A 101 11.09 -9.95 8.33
CA ASP A 101 11.34 -11.36 8.58
C ASP A 101 10.90 -12.23 7.40
N GLU A 102 9.74 -11.95 6.81
CA GLU A 102 9.26 -12.61 5.59
C GLU A 102 10.14 -12.29 4.37
N ALA A 103 10.60 -11.05 4.24
CA ALA A 103 11.50 -10.65 3.15
C ALA A 103 12.86 -11.38 3.25
N ARG A 104 13.44 -11.46 4.45
CA ARG A 104 14.70 -12.19 4.71
C ARG A 104 14.56 -13.69 4.43
N ALA A 105 13.46 -14.29 4.90
CA ALA A 105 13.16 -15.70 4.66
C ALA A 105 13.02 -16.00 3.17
N GLY A 106 12.23 -15.19 2.44
CA GLY A 106 12.03 -15.32 0.99
C GLY A 106 13.34 -15.12 0.21
N ALA A 107 14.20 -14.19 0.62
CA ALA A 107 15.51 -13.99 0.01
C ALA A 107 16.42 -15.22 0.21
N GLY A 108 16.48 -15.76 1.42
CA GLY A 108 17.27 -16.96 1.73
C GLY A 108 16.84 -18.18 0.93
N GLU A 109 15.52 -18.46 0.85
CA GLU A 109 14.96 -19.57 0.08
C GLU A 109 15.21 -19.43 -1.44
N ALA A 110 15.20 -18.19 -1.93
CA ALA A 110 15.46 -17.91 -3.34
C ALA A 110 16.95 -17.79 -3.67
N GLY A 111 17.86 -17.84 -2.68
CA GLY A 111 19.30 -17.65 -2.89
C GLY A 111 19.64 -16.24 -3.37
N ILE A 112 18.93 -15.22 -2.90
CA ILE A 112 19.17 -13.80 -3.21
C ILE A 112 20.20 -13.27 -2.22
N ASP A 113 21.37 -12.86 -2.70
CA ASP A 113 22.50 -12.36 -1.92
C ASP A 113 22.81 -10.87 -2.12
N ASN A 114 22.11 -10.22 -3.06
CA ASN A 114 22.27 -8.81 -3.42
C ASN A 114 21.17 -7.91 -2.83
N LEU A 115 20.45 -8.37 -1.78
CA LEU A 115 19.48 -7.62 -1.02
C LEU A 115 20.08 -7.05 0.26
N THR A 116 19.94 -5.75 0.48
CA THR A 116 20.21 -5.09 1.76
C THR A 116 18.89 -4.66 2.39
N VAL A 117 18.67 -4.99 3.66
CA VAL A 117 17.46 -4.64 4.41
C VAL A 117 17.79 -3.56 5.43
N VAL A 118 16.96 -2.52 5.48
CA VAL A 118 17.07 -1.40 6.41
C VAL A 118 15.74 -1.26 7.16
N THR A 119 15.77 -1.47 8.48
CA THR A 119 14.61 -1.29 9.35
C THR A 119 14.43 0.18 9.68
N GLY A 120 13.23 0.70 9.48
CA GLY A 120 12.85 2.06 9.84
C GLY A 120 11.88 2.69 8.86
N THR A 121 11.32 3.83 9.27
CA THR A 121 10.47 4.64 8.41
C THR A 121 11.31 5.29 7.31
N TRP A 122 10.66 5.62 6.19
CA TRP A 122 11.38 6.32 5.11
C TRP A 122 11.92 7.67 5.56
N GLU A 123 11.17 8.36 6.40
CA GLU A 123 11.54 9.67 6.94
C GLU A 123 12.86 9.64 7.70
N GLU A 124 13.10 8.58 8.45
CA GLU A 124 14.29 8.41 9.32
C GLU A 124 15.42 7.66 8.65
N ALA A 125 15.11 6.81 7.66
CA ALA A 125 16.09 5.95 7.00
C ALA A 125 17.24 6.75 6.39
N ARG A 126 18.46 6.25 6.61
CA ARG A 126 19.69 6.77 6.00
C ARG A 126 20.25 5.70 5.08
N VAL A 127 20.09 5.91 3.80
CA VAL A 127 20.50 4.98 2.75
C VAL A 127 21.22 5.71 1.63
N GLU A 128 22.05 5.00 0.90
CA GLU A 128 22.69 5.54 -0.30
C GLU A 128 21.68 5.68 -1.45
N PRO A 129 21.81 6.71 -2.29
CA PRO A 129 21.02 6.83 -3.50
C PRO A 129 21.17 5.62 -4.44
N ALA A 130 20.09 5.25 -5.10
CA ALA A 130 20.05 4.19 -6.12
C ALA A 130 19.71 4.77 -7.49
N ASP A 131 19.92 3.96 -8.54
CA ASP A 131 19.58 4.40 -9.90
C ASP A 131 18.07 4.54 -10.04
N VAL A 132 17.29 3.60 -9.49
CA VAL A 132 15.83 3.64 -9.47
C VAL A 132 15.32 3.58 -8.03
N VAL A 133 14.38 4.46 -7.68
CA VAL A 133 13.63 4.40 -6.43
C VAL A 133 12.22 3.89 -6.73
N LEU A 134 11.88 2.76 -6.12
CA LEU A 134 10.55 2.16 -6.17
C LEU A 134 9.77 2.49 -4.88
N CYS A 135 8.51 2.83 -5.00
CA CYS A 135 7.61 3.06 -3.86
C CYS A 135 6.22 2.49 -4.20
N SER A 136 5.92 1.30 -3.69
CA SER A 136 4.74 0.54 -4.07
C SER A 136 3.70 0.51 -2.96
N HIS A 137 2.55 1.16 -3.18
CA HIS A 137 1.40 1.15 -2.24
C HIS A 137 1.67 1.74 -0.84
N VAL A 138 2.66 2.62 -0.69
CA VAL A 138 3.06 3.22 0.60
C VAL A 138 2.33 4.52 0.90
N LEU A 139 2.20 5.40 -0.10
CA LEU A 139 1.81 6.81 0.07
C LEU A 139 0.38 7.06 0.60
N TYR A 140 -0.43 6.05 0.88
CA TYR A 140 -1.82 6.29 1.32
C TYR A 140 -1.91 6.96 2.69
N GLY A 141 -1.13 6.50 3.66
CA GLY A 141 -1.14 7.00 5.04
C GLY A 141 -0.07 8.04 5.35
N VAL A 142 0.62 8.58 4.35
CA VAL A 142 1.68 9.58 4.53
C VAL A 142 1.09 10.98 4.49
N ALA A 143 0.88 11.63 5.63
CA ALA A 143 0.34 12.98 5.72
C ALA A 143 1.27 14.01 5.06
N GLU A 144 2.56 13.96 5.37
CA GLU A 144 3.59 14.86 4.83
C GLU A 144 4.13 14.36 3.48
N VAL A 145 3.25 14.31 2.46
CA VAL A 145 3.55 13.71 1.15
C VAL A 145 4.65 14.45 0.37
N VAL A 146 4.73 15.79 0.48
CA VAL A 146 5.72 16.59 -0.26
C VAL A 146 7.15 16.30 0.21
N PRO A 147 7.51 16.41 1.50
CA PRO A 147 8.84 16.04 1.97
C PRO A 147 9.17 14.57 1.69
N PHE A 148 8.19 13.67 1.77
CA PHE A 148 8.36 12.27 1.43
C PHE A 148 8.80 12.10 -0.04
N ILE A 149 8.07 12.71 -0.98
CA ILE A 149 8.40 12.69 -2.43
C ILE A 149 9.74 13.34 -2.70
N ARG A 150 10.04 14.50 -2.10
CA ARG A 150 11.35 15.16 -2.25
C ARG A 150 12.50 14.24 -1.83
N LYS A 151 12.31 13.46 -0.78
CA LYS A 151 13.31 12.49 -0.34
C LYS A 151 13.44 11.31 -1.33
N LEU A 152 12.35 10.86 -1.95
CA LEU A 152 12.42 9.87 -3.05
C LEU A 152 13.27 10.42 -4.21
N GLU A 153 13.00 11.65 -4.66
CA GLU A 153 13.77 12.31 -5.72
C GLU A 153 15.25 12.44 -5.38
N ALA A 154 15.57 12.88 -4.16
CA ALA A 154 16.95 13.06 -3.72
C ALA A 154 17.76 11.76 -3.66
N HIS A 155 17.08 10.59 -3.57
CA HIS A 155 17.71 9.28 -3.53
C HIS A 155 17.63 8.52 -4.86
N ALA A 156 16.96 9.06 -5.88
CA ALA A 156 16.91 8.50 -7.22
C ALA A 156 17.93 9.20 -8.12
N ARG A 157 18.91 8.47 -8.66
CA ARG A 157 19.88 9.02 -9.62
C ARG A 157 19.27 9.21 -11.00
N GLU A 158 18.31 8.38 -11.36
CA GLU A 158 17.71 8.39 -12.69
C GLU A 158 16.20 8.53 -12.62
N ARG A 159 15.49 7.68 -11.85
CA ARG A 159 14.03 7.58 -11.92
C ARG A 159 13.38 7.25 -10.58
N VAL A 160 12.23 7.85 -10.34
CA VAL A 160 11.27 7.41 -9.31
C VAL A 160 10.13 6.65 -9.99
N VAL A 161 9.71 5.54 -9.40
CA VAL A 161 8.61 4.68 -9.86
C VAL A 161 7.66 4.43 -8.69
N VAL A 162 6.44 4.89 -8.80
CA VAL A 162 5.40 4.73 -7.78
C VAL A 162 4.29 3.85 -8.32
N LEU A 163 3.90 2.82 -7.59
CA LEU A 163 2.72 2.01 -7.88
C LEU A 163 1.58 2.40 -6.93
N LYS A 164 0.43 2.78 -7.48
CA LYS A 164 -0.71 3.25 -6.68
C LYS A 164 -2.04 2.90 -7.33
N PHE A 165 -3.05 2.62 -6.51
CA PHE A 165 -4.42 2.44 -6.99
C PHE A 165 -5.09 3.79 -7.31
N ILE A 166 -6.07 3.78 -8.22
CA ILE A 166 -6.94 4.94 -8.49
C ILE A 166 -7.82 5.23 -7.28
N ASN A 167 -8.33 4.19 -6.62
CA ASN A 167 -9.05 4.29 -5.34
C ASN A 167 -8.26 3.57 -4.27
N PRO A 168 -8.25 4.04 -3.02
CA PRO A 168 -7.55 3.36 -1.94
C PRO A 168 -8.06 1.91 -1.79
N PRO A 169 -7.19 0.93 -1.51
CA PRO A 169 -7.63 -0.47 -1.38
C PRO A 169 -8.70 -0.69 -0.30
N GLN A 170 -8.69 0.16 0.74
CA GLN A 170 -9.65 0.09 1.84
C GLN A 170 -11.03 0.68 1.50
N SER A 171 -11.20 1.46 0.43
CA SER A 171 -12.49 2.08 0.09
C SER A 171 -13.61 1.06 -0.11
N ARG A 172 -13.29 -0.16 -0.54
CA ARG A 172 -14.26 -1.27 -0.60
C ARG A 172 -14.85 -1.66 0.74
N LEU A 173 -14.23 -1.26 1.86
CA LEU A 173 -14.68 -1.52 3.22
C LEU A 173 -15.55 -0.40 3.79
N SER A 174 -15.64 0.75 3.10
CA SER A 174 -16.41 1.91 3.57
C SER A 174 -17.89 1.58 3.90
N PRO A 175 -18.61 0.72 3.15
CA PRO A 175 -19.97 0.33 3.52
C PRO A 175 -20.04 -0.43 4.86
N PHE A 176 -19.04 -1.26 5.16
CA PHE A 176 -18.96 -1.95 6.45
C PHE A 176 -18.62 -0.99 7.58
N TRP A 177 -17.73 -0.02 7.34
CA TRP A 177 -17.44 1.04 8.31
C TRP A 177 -18.69 1.78 8.72
N LYS A 178 -19.47 2.24 7.72
CA LYS A 178 -20.74 2.92 7.97
C LYS A 178 -21.73 2.08 8.76
N ALA A 179 -21.86 0.80 8.43
CA ALA A 179 -22.78 -0.10 9.11
C ALA A 179 -22.39 -0.38 10.57
N VAL A 180 -21.08 -0.39 10.85
CA VAL A 180 -20.51 -0.69 12.17
C VAL A 180 -20.44 0.56 13.06
N HIS A 181 -19.90 1.67 12.52
CA HIS A 181 -19.62 2.89 13.30
C HIS A 181 -20.65 4.01 13.09
N GLY A 182 -21.59 3.85 12.16
CA GLY A 182 -22.69 4.80 11.95
C GLY A 182 -22.33 6.07 11.19
N GLU A 183 -21.11 6.19 10.69
CA GLU A 183 -20.61 7.34 9.94
C GLU A 183 -19.96 6.94 8.61
N GLU A 184 -19.91 7.87 7.65
CA GLU A 184 -19.19 7.65 6.40
C GLU A 184 -17.68 7.59 6.65
N ARG A 185 -17.00 6.61 6.02
CA ARG A 185 -15.54 6.51 6.11
C ARG A 185 -14.90 7.58 5.23
N ILE A 186 -14.02 8.38 5.80
CA ILE A 186 -13.17 9.29 5.04
C ILE A 186 -12.13 8.46 4.29
N GLU A 187 -12.11 8.55 2.97
CA GLU A 187 -11.18 7.79 2.14
C GLU A 187 -9.82 8.46 2.07
N MET A 188 -8.76 7.68 2.20
CA MET A 188 -7.38 8.16 2.00
C MET A 188 -7.18 8.65 0.57
N PRO A 189 -6.22 9.57 0.33
CA PRO A 189 -5.89 10.02 -1.02
C PRO A 189 -5.28 8.89 -1.87
N ALA A 190 -5.57 8.90 -3.16
CA ALA A 190 -5.15 7.87 -4.09
C ALA A 190 -4.33 8.46 -5.26
N MET A 191 -4.30 7.79 -6.41
CA MET A 191 -3.50 8.24 -7.55
C MET A 191 -3.92 9.62 -8.09
N PRO A 192 -5.22 9.97 -8.21
CA PRO A 192 -5.60 11.30 -8.73
C PRO A 192 -5.07 12.44 -7.87
N GLU A 193 -5.15 12.29 -6.55
CA GLU A 193 -4.63 13.30 -5.62
C GLU A 193 -3.09 13.35 -5.65
N LEU A 194 -2.42 12.19 -5.82
CA LEU A 194 -0.96 12.16 -6.01
C LEU A 194 -0.54 12.95 -7.26
N LEU A 195 -1.25 12.79 -8.37
CA LEU A 195 -0.94 13.53 -9.59
C LEU A 195 -1.10 15.04 -9.39
N SER A 196 -2.13 15.46 -8.67
CA SER A 196 -2.34 16.88 -8.34
C SER A 196 -1.18 17.43 -7.50
N VAL A 197 -0.72 16.69 -6.49
CA VAL A 197 0.45 17.06 -5.68
C VAL A 197 1.71 17.13 -6.53
N LEU A 198 1.98 16.14 -7.37
CA LEU A 198 3.16 16.13 -8.24
C LEU A 198 3.17 17.34 -9.19
N TRP A 199 2.04 17.68 -9.78
CA TRP A 199 1.92 18.84 -10.69
C TRP A 199 2.19 20.16 -9.95
N GLU A 200 1.68 20.33 -8.74
CA GLU A 200 2.00 21.52 -7.93
C GLU A 200 3.49 21.58 -7.54
N MET A 201 4.14 20.40 -7.38
CA MET A 201 5.59 20.33 -7.17
C MET A 201 6.42 20.61 -8.43
N GLY A 202 5.77 20.76 -9.61
CA GLY A 202 6.43 20.91 -10.90
C GLY A 202 6.94 19.61 -11.48
N ILE A 203 6.44 18.47 -11.01
CA ILE A 203 6.75 17.14 -11.49
C ILE A 203 5.63 16.68 -12.43
N TYR A 204 5.97 16.36 -13.67
CA TYR A 204 5.03 15.90 -14.70
C TYR A 204 5.35 14.43 -15.04
N PRO A 205 4.76 13.47 -14.31
CA PRO A 205 5.10 12.08 -14.46
C PRO A 205 4.45 11.45 -15.69
N ASP A 206 5.06 10.37 -16.17
CA ASP A 206 4.39 9.40 -17.03
C ASP A 206 3.43 8.56 -16.17
N VAL A 207 2.24 8.28 -16.69
CA VAL A 207 1.24 7.44 -16.03
C VAL A 207 0.87 6.28 -16.94
N GLU A 208 1.15 5.06 -16.48
CA GLU A 208 0.80 3.85 -17.18
C GLU A 208 -0.24 3.06 -16.40
N MET A 209 -1.47 2.98 -16.93
CA MET A 209 -2.52 2.20 -16.29
C MET A 209 -2.33 0.71 -16.57
N LEU A 210 -2.47 -0.08 -15.51
CA LEU A 210 -2.41 -1.53 -15.59
C LEU A 210 -3.82 -2.11 -15.78
N GLU A 211 -3.89 -3.34 -16.30
CA GLU A 211 -5.16 -4.06 -16.41
C GLU A 211 -5.82 -4.17 -15.05
N PRO A 212 -7.14 -3.97 -14.99
CA PRO A 212 -7.89 -4.12 -13.74
C PRO A 212 -7.67 -5.52 -13.14
N ARG A 213 -7.47 -5.56 -11.84
CA ARG A 213 -7.34 -6.82 -11.11
C ARG A 213 -8.61 -7.08 -10.33
N GLU A 214 -9.15 -8.27 -10.47
CA GLU A 214 -10.32 -8.67 -9.67
C GLU A 214 -9.98 -8.57 -8.18
N ALA A 215 -10.96 -8.11 -7.41
CA ALA A 215 -10.81 -8.04 -5.98
C ALA A 215 -10.81 -9.47 -5.44
N HIS A 216 -9.78 -9.85 -4.70
CA HIS A 216 -9.81 -11.13 -4.00
C HIS A 216 -10.90 -11.09 -2.93
N GLY A 217 -11.77 -12.09 -2.98
CA GLY A 217 -12.74 -12.38 -1.94
C GLY A 217 -12.07 -13.01 -0.70
N TYR A 218 -12.89 -13.55 0.15
CA TYR A 218 -12.49 -14.31 1.32
C TYR A 218 -12.85 -15.79 1.08
N SER A 219 -11.98 -16.71 1.50
CA SER A 219 -12.22 -18.15 1.31
C SER A 219 -13.41 -18.68 2.13
N SER A 220 -13.75 -17.98 3.20
CA SER A 220 -14.88 -18.34 4.07
C SER A 220 -15.46 -17.13 4.78
N ARG A 221 -16.68 -17.30 5.33
CA ARG A 221 -17.31 -16.29 6.20
C ARG A 221 -16.50 -16.04 7.48
N GLU A 222 -15.87 -17.05 8.02
CA GLU A 222 -15.02 -16.96 9.21
C GLU A 222 -13.80 -16.10 8.95
N GLU A 223 -13.11 -16.33 7.85
CA GLU A 223 -11.98 -15.51 7.41
C GLU A 223 -12.40 -14.07 7.15
N ALA A 224 -13.53 -13.86 6.45
CA ALA A 224 -14.07 -12.52 6.22
C ALA A 224 -14.31 -11.78 7.53
N LEU A 225 -14.96 -12.44 8.50
CA LEU A 225 -15.27 -11.87 9.80
C LEU A 225 -13.99 -11.51 10.57
N ASP A 226 -13.00 -12.42 10.63
CA ASP A 226 -11.73 -12.14 11.32
C ASP A 226 -10.97 -10.97 10.69
N GLN A 227 -10.84 -10.97 9.37
CA GLN A 227 -10.14 -9.89 8.66
C GLN A 227 -10.86 -8.54 8.76
N LEU A 228 -12.21 -8.53 8.68
CA LEU A 228 -13.00 -7.32 8.79
C LEU A 228 -12.97 -6.76 10.22
N ARG A 229 -13.04 -7.60 11.26
CA ARG A 229 -12.87 -7.16 12.65
C ARG A 229 -11.59 -6.38 12.84
N ARG A 230 -10.47 -6.92 12.38
CA ARG A 230 -9.15 -6.25 12.49
C ARG A 230 -9.11 -4.93 11.74
N ARG A 231 -9.64 -4.89 10.52
CA ARG A 231 -9.59 -3.70 9.64
C ARG A 231 -10.58 -2.60 10.04
N LEU A 232 -11.63 -2.96 10.77
CA LEU A 232 -12.66 -2.05 11.24
C LEU A 232 -12.58 -1.81 12.75
N TYR A 233 -11.54 -2.32 13.41
CA TYR A 233 -11.32 -2.17 14.87
C TYR A 233 -12.49 -2.68 15.72
N VAL A 234 -13.07 -3.82 15.34
CA VAL A 234 -14.23 -4.42 15.99
C VAL A 234 -13.80 -5.49 16.99
N VAL A 235 -14.21 -5.34 18.23
CA VAL A 235 -13.96 -6.33 19.28
C VAL A 235 -15.06 -7.41 19.24
N PRO A 236 -14.71 -8.70 19.24
CA PRO A 236 -15.68 -9.79 19.24
C PRO A 236 -16.67 -9.69 20.42
N GLY A 237 -17.96 -9.90 20.14
CA GLY A 237 -19.04 -9.92 21.13
C GLY A 237 -19.59 -8.55 21.54
N THR A 238 -19.14 -7.46 20.92
CA THR A 238 -19.69 -6.11 21.11
C THR A 238 -20.91 -5.87 20.20
N PRO A 239 -21.67 -4.80 20.41
CA PRO A 239 -22.77 -4.39 19.50
C PRO A 239 -22.27 -4.17 18.06
N GLU A 240 -21.08 -3.60 17.91
CA GLU A 240 -20.39 -3.37 16.63
C GLU A 240 -20.11 -4.70 15.91
N ASP A 241 -19.73 -5.73 16.65
CA ASP A 241 -19.55 -7.07 16.09
C ASP A 241 -20.87 -7.67 15.57
N GLY A 242 -21.96 -7.45 16.30
CA GLY A 242 -23.30 -7.82 15.83
C GLY A 242 -23.68 -7.11 14.53
N SER A 243 -23.40 -5.80 14.44
CA SER A 243 -23.59 -4.99 13.23
C SER A 243 -22.74 -5.48 12.06
N LEU A 244 -21.48 -5.83 12.32
CA LEU A 244 -20.57 -6.39 11.31
C LEU A 244 -21.08 -7.74 10.77
N GLN A 245 -21.51 -8.64 11.64
CA GLN A 245 -22.03 -9.96 11.22
C GLN A 245 -23.29 -9.82 10.34
N THR A 246 -24.16 -8.84 10.67
CA THR A 246 -25.34 -8.50 9.86
C THR A 246 -24.92 -7.94 8.50
N SER A 247 -23.98 -7.00 8.51
CA SER A 247 -23.45 -6.37 7.28
C SER A 247 -22.80 -7.37 6.33
N ILE A 248 -22.09 -8.38 6.85
CA ILE A 248 -21.53 -9.46 6.03
C ILE A 248 -22.65 -10.20 5.27
N ALA A 249 -23.77 -10.48 5.92
CA ALA A 249 -24.90 -11.16 5.27
C ALA A 249 -25.56 -10.27 4.19
N GLU A 250 -25.58 -8.96 4.40
CA GLU A 250 -26.21 -8.00 3.48
C GLU A 250 -25.30 -7.57 2.33
N LEU A 251 -24.03 -7.31 2.63
CA LEU A 251 -23.06 -6.71 1.70
C LEU A 251 -22.16 -7.71 0.98
N MET A 252 -22.21 -8.99 1.33
CA MET A 252 -21.41 -10.01 0.67
C MET A 252 -22.27 -11.01 -0.11
N VAL A 253 -21.67 -11.67 -1.07
CA VAL A 253 -22.27 -12.72 -1.90
C VAL A 253 -21.35 -13.93 -1.91
N GLU A 254 -21.95 -15.13 -1.83
CA GLU A 254 -21.23 -16.38 -2.01
C GLU A 254 -20.92 -16.62 -3.50
N THR A 255 -19.70 -17.00 -3.80
CA THR A 255 -19.21 -17.37 -5.12
C THR A 255 -18.58 -18.77 -5.06
N PRO A 256 -18.30 -19.45 -6.18
CA PRO A 256 -17.59 -20.71 -6.17
C PRO A 256 -16.22 -20.67 -5.47
N ASP A 257 -15.60 -19.49 -5.44
CA ASP A 257 -14.26 -19.25 -4.88
C ASP A 257 -14.27 -18.68 -3.46
N GLY A 258 -15.46 -18.51 -2.85
CA GLY A 258 -15.63 -18.01 -1.48
C GLY A 258 -16.65 -16.89 -1.34
N LEU A 259 -16.36 -15.90 -0.52
CA LEU A 259 -17.20 -14.72 -0.29
C LEU A 259 -16.61 -13.47 -0.95
N GLU A 260 -17.44 -12.71 -1.65
CA GLU A 260 -17.07 -11.44 -2.27
C GLU A 260 -17.98 -10.29 -1.82
N ILE A 261 -17.42 -9.08 -1.84
CA ILE A 261 -18.22 -7.87 -1.54
C ILE A 261 -19.10 -7.55 -2.74
N LYS A 262 -20.41 -7.43 -2.54
CA LYS A 262 -21.39 -7.11 -3.58
C LYS A 262 -21.03 -5.79 -4.28
N GLY A 263 -20.93 -5.82 -5.60
CA GLY A 263 -20.67 -4.63 -6.39
C GLY A 263 -19.26 -4.07 -6.25
N ALA A 264 -18.31 -4.81 -5.64
CA ALA A 264 -16.92 -4.42 -5.62
C ALA A 264 -16.39 -4.31 -7.05
N LEU A 265 -15.84 -3.15 -7.38
CA LEU A 265 -15.21 -2.93 -8.68
C LEU A 265 -13.80 -3.53 -8.67
N PRO A 266 -13.34 -4.03 -9.82
CA PRO A 266 -11.95 -4.47 -9.98
C PRO A 266 -10.98 -3.35 -9.59
N GLY A 267 -9.93 -3.72 -8.86
CA GLY A 267 -8.90 -2.78 -8.45
C GLY A 267 -8.14 -2.24 -9.66
N ARG A 268 -8.23 -0.94 -9.92
CA ARG A 268 -7.47 -0.26 -10.98
C ARG A 268 -6.27 0.43 -10.39
N GLN A 269 -5.10 0.10 -10.88
CA GLN A 269 -3.83 0.68 -10.44
C GLN A 269 -2.98 1.10 -11.64
N GLY A 270 -1.99 1.90 -11.39
CA GLY A 270 -1.04 2.31 -12.43
C GLY A 270 0.34 2.58 -11.86
N VAL A 271 1.29 2.61 -12.75
CA VAL A 271 2.66 3.06 -12.51
C VAL A 271 2.73 4.54 -12.82
N VAL A 272 3.14 5.32 -11.84
CA VAL A 272 3.44 6.76 -11.95
C VAL A 272 4.95 6.91 -11.89
N SER A 273 5.61 7.39 -12.93
CA SER A 273 7.06 7.46 -12.95
C SER A 273 7.59 8.76 -13.56
N TRP A 274 8.75 9.20 -13.08
CA TRP A 274 9.40 10.40 -13.62
C TRP A 274 10.93 10.30 -13.50
N TRP A 275 11.61 10.98 -14.41
CA TRP A 275 13.05 11.12 -14.36
C TRP A 275 13.46 12.21 -13.36
N THR A 276 14.46 11.91 -12.57
CA THR A 276 15.10 12.91 -11.69
C THR A 276 16.10 13.74 -12.48
N ARG A 277 16.25 15.00 -12.08
CA ARG A 277 17.16 15.96 -12.76
C ARG A 277 18.54 15.93 -12.12
#